data_f48a55b62b9f4bfcb67bd59582515d0d
#
_entry.id   f48a55b62b9f4bfcb67bd59582515d0d
#
_cell.length_a   1.000
_cell.length_b   1.000
_cell.length_c   1.000
_cell.angle_alpha   90.00
_cell.angle_beta   90.00
_cell.angle_gamma   90.00
#
_symmetry.space_group_name_H-M   'P 1'
#
loop_
_entity.id
_entity.type
_entity.pdbx_description
1 polymer ?
#
loop_
_entity_poly.entity_id
_entity_poly.type
_entity_poly.pdbx_seq_one_letter_code
_entity_poly.pdbx_strand_id
1 'polypeptide(L)'
;MRLPSLSSVFRAPSAQTSRTAAASSSVSAPPAGIRKGDTGPKVKQLQDALVKVGYMTRAQVNTGPGTFGPQTEAAVKKFQADNKLPTTGFYGDLTHAALKKALGSTGPTPTTPTTPGGKFTKPTVISAPSPNQNSRGGTKIDTIVMHHTASNNGAGDLSWMRNPQSKVSAHYMVDRDGKIYQLVGDDKRAWHAGKGELHGVPSDINSRSIGIEIVNDGSGKTPFTEAQYKALTQLTGFLKQEHNIPTKNIVGHADVAVPKGRKTDPAPNFDWNRLMRGIS
;
A
#
# COMPACT_ATOMS: atom_id res chain seq x y z
N MET A 1 -18.69 58.36 62.57
CA MET A 1 -17.48 58.40 61.72
C MET A 1 -17.58 57.25 60.73
N ARG A 2 -17.81 57.56 59.47
CA ARG A 2 -17.91 56.56 58.40
C ARG A 2 -16.64 56.60 57.58
N LEU A 3 -15.99 55.47 57.39
CA LEU A 3 -14.85 55.30 56.51
C LEU A 3 -15.37 54.98 55.09
N PRO A 4 -14.79 55.55 54.00
CA PRO A 4 -15.18 55.21 52.65
C PRO A 4 -14.46 53.95 52.15
N SER A 5 -15.23 53.13 51.44
CA SER A 5 -14.79 51.95 50.71
C SER A 5 -14.12 52.34 49.41
N LEU A 6 -12.88 51.83 49.17
CA LEU A 6 -12.17 51.93 47.90
C LEU A 6 -12.29 50.58 47.15
N SER A 7 -13.18 50.49 46.16
CA SER A 7 -13.21 49.41 45.19
C SER A 7 -12.22 49.74 44.05
N SER A 8 -11.09 49.07 44.03
CA SER A 8 -10.21 49.10 42.86
C SER A 8 -10.57 47.94 41.91
N VAL A 9 -11.11 48.30 40.75
CA VAL A 9 -11.39 47.40 39.65
C VAL A 9 -10.11 47.09 38.93
N PHE A 10 -9.53 45.90 39.14
CA PHE A 10 -8.45 45.36 38.30
C PHE A 10 -9.07 44.79 37.02
N ARG A 11 -8.87 45.48 35.90
CA ARG A 11 -9.17 45.03 34.54
C ARG A 11 -7.98 44.18 34.07
N ALA A 12 -8.18 42.86 33.93
CA ALA A 12 -7.21 41.96 33.32
C ALA A 12 -7.11 42.26 31.80
N PRO A 13 -5.91 42.20 31.21
CA PRO A 13 -5.74 42.33 29.77
C PRO A 13 -6.21 41.07 29.07
N SER A 14 -7.06 41.25 28.07
CA SER A 14 -7.52 40.21 27.17
C SER A 14 -6.34 39.61 26.39
N ALA A 15 -5.99 38.36 26.64
CA ALA A 15 -5.07 37.60 25.83
C ALA A 15 -5.69 37.35 24.45
N GLN A 16 -5.23 38.12 23.48
CA GLN A 16 -5.56 37.91 22.05
C GLN A 16 -4.78 36.69 21.57
N THR A 17 -5.40 35.53 21.60
CA THR A 17 -4.87 34.31 20.98
C THR A 17 -4.84 34.52 19.48
N SER A 18 -3.69 34.86 18.95
CA SER A 18 -3.37 34.82 17.53
C SER A 18 -3.47 33.35 17.07
N ARG A 19 -4.59 32.95 16.51
CA ARG A 19 -4.66 31.76 15.71
C ARG A 19 -3.83 32.01 14.46
N THR A 20 -2.59 31.55 14.48
CA THR A 20 -1.83 31.35 13.25
C THR A 20 -2.52 30.26 12.46
N ALA A 21 -3.30 30.65 11.48
CA ALA A 21 -3.78 29.77 10.43
C ALA A 21 -2.55 29.18 9.77
N ALA A 22 -2.34 27.86 9.92
CA ALA A 22 -1.35 27.14 9.15
C ALA A 22 -1.71 27.34 7.67
N ALA A 23 -0.92 28.15 6.98
CA ALA A 23 -1.03 28.32 5.55
C ALA A 23 -0.84 26.95 4.91
N SER A 24 -1.88 26.43 4.30
CA SER A 24 -1.83 25.27 3.41
C SER A 24 -0.92 25.65 2.24
N SER A 25 0.38 25.36 2.36
CA SER A 25 1.33 25.60 1.28
C SER A 25 0.97 24.69 0.09
N SER A 26 0.41 25.29 -0.96
CA SER A 26 0.12 24.59 -2.19
C SER A 26 1.43 24.06 -2.78
N VAL A 27 1.55 22.73 -2.87
CA VAL A 27 2.70 22.08 -3.50
C VAL A 27 2.64 22.34 -4.99
N SER A 28 3.65 23.00 -5.56
CA SER A 28 3.78 23.28 -7.00
C SER A 28 4.94 22.50 -7.63
N ALA A 29 4.87 22.29 -8.95
CA ALA A 29 5.97 21.69 -9.70
C ALA A 29 7.17 22.66 -9.74
N PRO A 30 8.41 22.21 -9.48
CA PRO A 30 9.61 23.04 -9.66
C PRO A 30 9.88 23.28 -11.14
N PRO A 31 10.71 24.26 -11.53
CA PRO A 31 11.18 24.41 -12.91
C PRO A 31 11.81 23.12 -13.45
N ALA A 32 11.68 22.88 -14.76
CA ALA A 32 12.32 21.75 -15.44
C ALA A 32 13.86 21.82 -15.40
N GLY A 33 14.52 20.74 -15.80
CA GLY A 33 15.98 20.68 -15.91
C GLY A 33 16.67 19.98 -14.73
N ILE A 34 15.94 19.18 -13.93
CA ILE A 34 16.48 18.49 -12.75
C ILE A 34 16.81 17.04 -13.11
N ARG A 35 17.98 16.56 -12.68
CA ARG A 35 18.51 15.23 -13.01
C ARG A 35 19.24 14.59 -11.84
N LYS A 36 19.56 13.31 -11.98
CA LYS A 36 20.36 12.57 -11.00
C LYS A 36 21.67 13.27 -10.68
N GLY A 37 21.95 13.38 -9.39
CA GLY A 37 23.11 14.09 -8.84
C GLY A 37 22.82 15.53 -8.43
N ASP A 38 21.74 16.15 -8.90
CA ASP A 38 21.37 17.49 -8.49
C ASP A 38 20.94 17.52 -7.02
N THR A 39 21.17 18.66 -6.35
CA THR A 39 20.80 18.87 -4.95
C THR A 39 20.16 20.26 -4.74
N GLY A 40 19.48 20.42 -3.63
CA GLY A 40 18.97 21.71 -3.18
C GLY A 40 17.44 21.86 -3.23
N PRO A 41 16.94 23.11 -3.06
CA PRO A 41 15.50 23.38 -2.86
C PRO A 41 14.61 22.93 -4.02
N LYS A 42 15.09 23.04 -5.27
CA LYS A 42 14.33 22.59 -6.47
C LYS A 42 14.13 21.09 -6.47
N VAL A 43 15.13 20.33 -6.05
CA VAL A 43 15.01 18.86 -5.91
C VAL A 43 14.04 18.50 -4.80
N LYS A 44 14.14 19.20 -3.65
CA LYS A 44 13.18 19.00 -2.56
C LYS A 44 11.74 19.30 -3.01
N GLN A 45 11.54 20.39 -3.76
CA GLN A 45 10.24 20.75 -4.31
C GLN A 45 9.73 19.68 -5.29
N LEU A 46 10.61 19.09 -6.13
CA LEU A 46 10.26 17.96 -7.00
C LEU A 46 9.85 16.74 -6.18
N GLN A 47 10.60 16.40 -5.14
CA GLN A 47 10.28 15.30 -4.24
C GLN A 47 8.93 15.52 -3.54
N ASP A 48 8.66 16.72 -3.04
CA ASP A 48 7.38 17.09 -2.42
C ASP A 48 6.22 16.99 -3.43
N ALA A 49 6.45 17.42 -4.68
CA ALA A 49 5.50 17.30 -5.77
C ALA A 49 5.22 15.83 -6.13
N LEU A 50 6.28 15.01 -6.23
CA LEU A 50 6.15 13.57 -6.48
C LEU A 50 5.45 12.84 -5.33
N VAL A 51 5.65 13.26 -4.08
CA VAL A 51 4.87 12.77 -2.94
C VAL A 51 3.40 13.15 -3.09
N LYS A 52 3.12 14.40 -3.44
CA LYS A 52 1.74 14.89 -3.60
C LYS A 52 0.97 14.12 -4.68
N VAL A 53 1.64 13.77 -5.78
CA VAL A 53 1.02 12.98 -6.88
C VAL A 53 1.22 11.46 -6.71
N GLY A 54 1.77 11.00 -5.58
CA GLY A 54 1.81 9.59 -5.21
C GLY A 54 2.96 8.75 -5.80
N TYR A 55 3.99 9.38 -6.36
CA TYR A 55 5.16 8.68 -6.92
C TYR A 55 6.35 8.55 -5.95
N MET A 56 6.30 9.25 -4.83
CA MET A 56 7.25 9.07 -3.71
C MET A 56 6.50 9.04 -2.37
N THR A 57 7.14 8.48 -1.36
CA THR A 57 6.68 8.55 0.03
C THR A 57 7.51 9.55 0.82
N ARG A 58 6.98 10.06 1.94
CA ARG A 58 7.76 10.91 2.85
C ARG A 58 8.98 10.17 3.42
N ALA A 59 8.87 8.87 3.69
CA ALA A 59 9.99 8.05 4.14
C ALA A 59 11.13 8.04 3.11
N GLN A 60 10.81 7.87 1.82
CA GLN A 60 11.80 7.93 0.74
C GLN A 60 12.46 9.31 0.62
N VAL A 61 11.69 10.40 0.74
CA VAL A 61 12.25 11.75 0.75
C VAL A 61 13.21 11.94 1.93
N ASN A 62 12.85 11.42 3.11
CA ASN A 62 13.65 11.59 4.33
C ASN A 62 15.01 10.88 4.29
N THR A 63 15.23 9.91 3.37
CA THR A 63 16.55 9.29 3.17
C THR A 63 17.55 10.17 2.43
N GLY A 64 17.09 11.24 1.76
CA GLY A 64 17.93 12.18 1.01
C GLY A 64 17.11 13.40 0.58
N PRO A 65 16.62 14.20 1.56
CA PRO A 65 15.82 15.39 1.25
C PRO A 65 16.62 16.39 0.44
N GLY A 66 16.05 16.80 -0.70
CA GLY A 66 16.72 17.72 -1.61
C GLY A 66 17.89 17.11 -2.39
N THR A 67 18.04 15.78 -2.43
CA THR A 67 19.05 15.08 -3.25
C THR A 67 18.34 14.24 -4.32
N PHE A 68 18.66 14.46 -5.59
CA PHE A 68 18.17 13.64 -6.70
C PHE A 68 18.98 12.33 -6.78
N GLY A 69 18.71 11.45 -5.84
CA GLY A 69 19.31 10.11 -5.77
C GLY A 69 18.53 9.06 -6.56
N PRO A 70 18.92 7.76 -6.42
CA PRO A 70 18.28 6.65 -7.13
C PRO A 70 16.77 6.56 -6.90
N GLN A 71 16.29 6.87 -5.70
CA GLN A 71 14.86 6.82 -5.37
C GLN A 71 14.07 7.91 -6.10
N THR A 72 14.61 9.12 -6.18
CA THR A 72 13.99 10.23 -6.92
C THR A 72 14.00 9.95 -8.43
N GLU A 73 15.09 9.37 -8.96
CA GLU A 73 15.19 8.95 -10.35
C GLU A 73 14.13 7.88 -10.69
N ALA A 74 14.00 6.87 -9.84
CA ALA A 74 13.00 5.81 -10.03
C ALA A 74 11.57 6.37 -10.01
N ALA A 75 11.28 7.31 -9.11
CA ALA A 75 10.00 7.98 -9.03
C ALA A 75 9.70 8.80 -10.29
N VAL A 76 10.69 9.54 -10.82
CA VAL A 76 10.55 10.28 -12.08
C VAL A 76 10.32 9.34 -13.25
N LYS A 77 11.09 8.24 -13.36
CA LYS A 77 10.90 7.23 -14.41
C LYS A 77 9.50 6.62 -14.36
N LYS A 78 9.03 6.28 -13.15
CA LYS A 78 7.68 5.75 -12.98
C LYS A 78 6.61 6.77 -13.39
N PHE A 79 6.75 8.02 -12.96
CA PHE A 79 5.85 9.09 -13.36
C PHE A 79 5.82 9.26 -14.88
N GLN A 80 6.97 9.23 -15.53
CA GLN A 80 7.10 9.32 -16.99
C GLN A 80 6.37 8.16 -17.69
N ALA A 81 6.60 6.93 -17.26
CA ALA A 81 5.96 5.74 -17.84
C ALA A 81 4.42 5.81 -17.74
N ASP A 82 3.91 6.14 -16.54
CA ASP A 82 2.47 6.22 -16.29
C ASP A 82 1.78 7.35 -17.10
N ASN A 83 2.55 8.40 -17.44
CA ASN A 83 2.09 9.50 -18.30
C ASN A 83 2.45 9.33 -19.79
N LYS A 84 2.90 8.13 -20.21
CA LYS A 84 3.30 7.81 -21.60
C LYS A 84 4.40 8.74 -22.15
N LEU A 85 5.29 9.20 -21.28
CA LEU A 85 6.46 10.01 -21.62
C LEU A 85 7.71 9.12 -21.77
N PRO A 86 8.74 9.56 -22.51
CA PRO A 86 10.04 8.89 -22.52
C PRO A 86 10.60 8.72 -21.10
N THR A 87 10.88 7.48 -20.69
CA THR A 87 11.31 7.09 -19.32
C THR A 87 12.79 7.37 -19.08
N THR A 88 13.23 8.59 -19.27
CA THR A 88 14.64 9.00 -19.17
C THR A 88 15.14 9.14 -17.74
N GLY A 89 14.25 9.33 -16.77
CA GLY A 89 14.61 9.71 -15.40
C GLY A 89 15.03 11.18 -15.25
N PHE A 90 15.09 11.94 -16.37
CA PHE A 90 15.36 13.37 -16.37
C PHE A 90 14.04 14.16 -16.23
N TYR A 91 13.98 15.06 -15.28
CA TYR A 91 12.84 15.94 -15.09
C TYR A 91 12.96 17.15 -16.03
N GLY A 92 12.68 16.92 -17.33
CA GLY A 92 12.67 17.93 -18.38
C GLY A 92 11.28 18.53 -18.60
N ASP A 93 11.15 19.35 -19.66
CA ASP A 93 9.93 20.13 -19.93
C ASP A 93 8.66 19.29 -20.08
N LEU A 94 8.73 18.14 -20.76
CA LEU A 94 7.58 17.23 -20.89
C LEU A 94 7.14 16.68 -19.55
N THR A 95 8.11 16.29 -18.70
CA THR A 95 7.84 15.78 -17.36
C THR A 95 7.31 16.90 -16.45
N HIS A 96 7.85 18.11 -16.57
CA HIS A 96 7.37 19.29 -15.88
C HIS A 96 5.92 19.63 -16.23
N ALA A 97 5.60 19.69 -17.53
CA ALA A 97 4.23 19.97 -18.00
C ALA A 97 3.23 18.94 -17.48
N ALA A 98 3.58 17.65 -17.53
CA ALA A 98 2.75 16.57 -17.01
C ALA A 98 2.59 16.66 -15.48
N LEU A 99 3.67 16.95 -14.72
CA LEU A 99 3.61 17.10 -13.27
C LEU A 99 2.79 18.33 -12.87
N LYS A 100 2.95 19.44 -13.56
CA LYS A 100 2.14 20.66 -13.36
C LYS A 100 0.66 20.37 -13.61
N LYS A 101 0.34 19.65 -14.68
CA LYS A 101 -1.04 19.20 -14.96
C LYS A 101 -1.55 18.29 -13.85
N ALA A 102 -0.77 17.33 -13.37
CA ALA A 102 -1.15 16.42 -12.28
C ALA A 102 -1.36 17.16 -10.93
N LEU A 103 -0.63 18.22 -10.68
CA LEU A 103 -0.76 19.06 -9.46
C LEU A 103 -1.89 20.09 -9.57
N GLY A 104 -2.15 20.62 -10.77
CA GLY A 104 -3.18 21.63 -11.04
C GLY A 104 -4.55 21.04 -11.39
N SER A 105 -4.58 19.78 -11.80
CA SER A 105 -5.78 18.99 -11.79
C SER A 105 -5.98 18.49 -10.36
N THR A 106 -7.10 18.82 -9.76
CA THR A 106 -7.76 17.93 -8.80
C THR A 106 -8.20 16.69 -9.60
N GLY A 107 -7.25 15.77 -9.92
CA GLY A 107 -7.35 14.58 -10.78
C GLY A 107 -6.59 14.73 -12.12
N PRO A 108 -6.04 13.70 -12.77
CA PRO A 108 -6.31 12.32 -12.44
C PRO A 108 -5.12 11.63 -11.78
N THR A 109 -5.37 11.08 -10.66
CA THR A 109 -4.79 9.84 -10.18
C THR A 109 -4.66 8.89 -11.37
N PRO A 110 -3.56 8.08 -11.51
CA PRO A 110 -3.63 6.91 -12.38
C PRO A 110 -4.95 6.24 -12.06
N THR A 111 -5.76 6.00 -13.06
CA THR A 111 -7.12 5.47 -12.93
C THR A 111 -7.13 4.15 -12.20
N THR A 112 -7.01 4.21 -10.90
CA THR A 112 -7.71 3.35 -9.99
C THR A 112 -9.14 3.89 -10.01
N PRO A 113 -10.17 3.11 -10.25
CA PRO A 113 -11.52 3.60 -10.10
C PRO A 113 -11.68 4.05 -8.65
N THR A 114 -11.53 5.35 -8.41
CA THR A 114 -11.88 5.98 -7.15
C THR A 114 -13.39 6.18 -7.20
N THR A 115 -14.10 5.22 -6.68
CA THR A 115 -15.45 5.47 -6.22
C THR A 115 -15.32 6.22 -4.90
N PRO A 116 -15.73 7.48 -4.78
CA PRO A 116 -15.80 8.14 -3.47
C PRO A 116 -16.82 7.37 -2.64
N GLY A 117 -16.35 6.71 -1.57
CA GLY A 117 -17.26 5.99 -0.66
C GLY A 117 -17.96 4.76 -1.23
N GLY A 118 -17.54 4.24 -2.38
CA GLY A 118 -18.10 3.05 -3.01
C GLY A 118 -17.69 1.77 -2.29
N LYS A 119 -18.69 1.01 -1.84
CA LYS A 119 -18.50 -0.34 -1.29
C LYS A 119 -17.76 -1.20 -2.33
N PHE A 120 -16.62 -1.83 -1.96
CA PHE A 120 -15.96 -2.80 -2.82
C PHE A 120 -16.89 -3.97 -3.07
N THR A 121 -17.15 -4.28 -4.33
CA THR A 121 -17.94 -5.45 -4.72
C THR A 121 -17.05 -6.67 -4.80
N LYS A 122 -17.63 -7.86 -4.57
CA LYS A 122 -16.89 -9.13 -4.72
C LYS A 122 -16.33 -9.22 -6.15
N PRO A 123 -15.01 -9.41 -6.30
CA PRO A 123 -14.45 -9.58 -7.63
C PRO A 123 -14.89 -10.92 -8.25
N THR A 124 -14.82 -11.01 -9.57
CA THR A 124 -14.98 -12.28 -10.25
C THR A 124 -13.83 -13.21 -9.87
N VAL A 125 -14.14 -14.40 -9.38
CA VAL A 125 -13.16 -15.40 -9.00
C VAL A 125 -13.40 -16.68 -9.81
N ILE A 126 -12.31 -17.39 -10.13
CA ILE A 126 -12.32 -18.69 -10.78
C ILE A 126 -12.23 -19.73 -9.68
N SER A 127 -13.21 -20.62 -9.61
CA SER A 127 -13.20 -21.71 -8.62
C SER A 127 -12.12 -22.74 -8.96
N ALA A 128 -11.24 -22.99 -7.98
CA ALA A 128 -10.13 -23.95 -8.10
C ALA A 128 -9.88 -24.67 -6.76
N PRO A 129 -10.83 -25.44 -6.25
CA PRO A 129 -10.83 -25.92 -4.87
C PRO A 129 -9.61 -26.76 -4.53
N SER A 130 -9.05 -26.51 -3.34
CA SER A 130 -7.96 -27.25 -2.71
C SER A 130 -8.50 -28.15 -1.61
N PRO A 131 -8.05 -29.41 -1.50
CA PRO A 131 -8.38 -30.29 -0.38
C PRO A 131 -7.63 -29.92 0.91
N ASN A 132 -6.59 -29.09 0.82
CA ASN A 132 -5.70 -28.73 1.92
C ASN A 132 -6.34 -27.65 2.82
N GLN A 133 -7.40 -28.00 3.52
CA GLN A 133 -8.19 -27.11 4.36
C GLN A 133 -8.81 -27.85 5.54
N ASN A 134 -9.19 -27.11 6.56
CA ASN A 134 -9.96 -27.63 7.68
C ASN A 134 -10.83 -26.51 8.31
N SER A 135 -11.54 -26.83 9.40
CA SER A 135 -12.35 -25.85 10.11
C SER A 135 -11.51 -24.77 10.77
N ARG A 136 -12.01 -23.51 10.79
CA ARG A 136 -11.46 -22.42 11.59
C ARG A 136 -11.79 -22.54 13.10
N GLY A 137 -12.64 -23.49 13.49
CA GLY A 137 -13.06 -23.64 14.88
C GLY A 137 -13.79 -22.41 15.43
N GLY A 138 -14.53 -21.68 14.61
CA GLY A 138 -15.24 -20.46 15.01
C GLY A 138 -14.36 -19.21 15.16
N THR A 139 -13.08 -19.30 14.85
CA THR A 139 -12.16 -18.14 14.93
C THR A 139 -12.57 -17.07 13.92
N LYS A 140 -12.73 -15.83 14.40
CA LYS A 140 -13.05 -14.68 13.59
C LYS A 140 -11.91 -14.38 12.61
N ILE A 141 -12.27 -14.03 11.36
CA ILE A 141 -11.33 -13.50 10.38
C ILE A 141 -11.09 -12.02 10.71
N ASP A 142 -9.85 -11.66 10.99
CA ASP A 142 -9.44 -10.29 11.31
C ASP A 142 -8.13 -9.88 10.66
N THR A 143 -7.57 -10.71 9.77
CA THR A 143 -6.26 -10.52 9.17
C THR A 143 -6.26 -10.95 7.70
N ILE A 144 -5.51 -10.24 6.85
CA ILE A 144 -5.15 -10.69 5.50
C ILE A 144 -3.63 -10.83 5.46
N VAL A 145 -3.15 -11.98 4.94
CA VAL A 145 -1.72 -12.26 4.79
C VAL A 145 -1.40 -12.37 3.30
N MET A 146 -0.49 -11.50 2.84
CA MET A 146 0.03 -11.53 1.48
C MET A 146 1.25 -12.42 1.38
N HIS A 147 1.29 -13.23 0.31
CA HIS A 147 2.38 -14.14 -0.03
C HIS A 147 2.84 -13.90 -1.46
N HIS A 148 3.97 -14.51 -1.85
CA HIS A 148 4.31 -14.77 -3.24
C HIS A 148 4.57 -16.28 -3.43
N THR A 149 4.26 -16.78 -4.61
CA THR A 149 4.34 -18.22 -4.90
C THR A 149 5.76 -18.76 -5.06
N ALA A 150 6.77 -17.89 -5.06
CA ALA A 150 8.19 -18.19 -5.36
C ALA A 150 8.40 -18.80 -6.76
N SER A 151 7.49 -18.55 -7.69
CA SER A 151 7.57 -18.94 -9.09
C SER A 151 6.88 -17.92 -10.00
N ASN A 152 7.11 -18.01 -11.31
CA ASN A 152 6.37 -17.27 -12.34
C ASN A 152 5.41 -18.17 -13.13
N ASN A 153 5.13 -19.39 -12.63
CA ASN A 153 4.29 -20.39 -13.28
C ASN A 153 2.96 -20.57 -12.52
N GLY A 154 2.01 -19.64 -12.72
CA GLY A 154 0.72 -19.67 -12.02
C GLY A 154 -0.05 -20.97 -12.17
N ALA A 155 0.02 -21.65 -13.33
CA ALA A 155 -0.64 -22.95 -13.54
C ALA A 155 0.01 -24.04 -12.66
N GLY A 156 1.33 -24.05 -12.54
CA GLY A 156 2.06 -24.97 -11.67
C GLY A 156 1.78 -24.68 -10.19
N ASP A 157 1.79 -23.42 -9.78
CA ASP A 157 1.48 -23.01 -8.41
C ASP A 157 0.06 -23.39 -8.00
N LEU A 158 -0.91 -23.19 -8.90
CA LEU A 158 -2.29 -23.58 -8.72
C LEU A 158 -2.44 -25.11 -8.57
N SER A 159 -1.74 -25.88 -9.43
CA SER A 159 -1.72 -27.34 -9.37
C SER A 159 -1.11 -27.83 -8.06
N TRP A 160 -0.01 -27.22 -7.61
CA TRP A 160 0.66 -27.56 -6.35
C TRP A 160 -0.25 -27.34 -5.14
N MET A 161 -0.87 -26.17 -5.02
CA MET A 161 -1.78 -25.87 -3.90
C MET A 161 -3.06 -26.73 -3.89
N ARG A 162 -3.41 -27.35 -5.01
CA ARG A 162 -4.54 -28.28 -5.14
C ARG A 162 -4.15 -29.74 -4.94
N ASN A 163 -2.86 -30.03 -4.88
CA ASN A 163 -2.37 -31.38 -4.62
C ASN A 163 -2.46 -31.69 -3.11
N PRO A 164 -3.15 -32.75 -2.68
CA PRO A 164 -3.23 -33.10 -1.26
C PRO A 164 -1.87 -33.44 -0.64
N GLN A 165 -0.89 -33.87 -1.44
CA GLN A 165 0.45 -34.20 -0.98
C GLN A 165 1.29 -32.95 -0.63
N SER A 166 0.94 -31.78 -1.18
CA SER A 166 1.65 -30.52 -0.90
C SER A 166 1.47 -30.03 0.53
N LYS A 167 0.32 -30.34 1.14
CA LYS A 167 -0.10 -29.90 2.50
C LYS A 167 -0.01 -28.38 2.68
N VAL A 168 -0.14 -27.63 1.59
CA VAL A 168 -0.22 -26.16 1.58
C VAL A 168 -1.41 -25.71 0.73
N SER A 169 -1.93 -24.54 1.06
CA SER A 169 -2.98 -23.87 0.28
C SER A 169 -3.04 -22.40 0.65
N ALA A 170 -3.76 -21.61 -0.13
CA ALA A 170 -4.20 -20.27 0.23
C ALA A 170 -5.71 -20.16 -0.03
N HIS A 171 -6.33 -19.08 0.45
CA HIS A 171 -7.73 -18.82 0.13
C HIS A 171 -7.86 -18.36 -1.32
N TYR A 172 -6.95 -17.49 -1.73
CA TYR A 172 -6.91 -16.92 -3.08
C TYR A 172 -5.51 -17.00 -3.68
N MET A 173 -5.45 -17.10 -5.01
CA MET A 173 -4.25 -16.88 -5.79
C MET A 173 -4.54 -15.83 -6.86
N VAL A 174 -3.63 -14.86 -7.02
CA VAL A 174 -3.69 -13.84 -8.06
C VAL A 174 -2.59 -14.08 -9.06
N ASP A 175 -2.99 -14.44 -10.29
CA ASP A 175 -2.06 -14.72 -11.38
C ASP A 175 -1.51 -13.42 -12.00
N ARG A 176 -0.47 -13.54 -12.80
CA ARG A 176 0.21 -12.41 -13.43
C ARG A 176 -0.69 -11.59 -14.38
N ASP A 177 -1.71 -12.20 -14.95
CA ASP A 177 -2.72 -11.52 -15.76
C ASP A 177 -3.88 -10.89 -14.96
N GLY A 178 -3.82 -11.01 -13.62
CA GLY A 178 -4.82 -10.49 -12.70
C GLY A 178 -6.03 -11.40 -12.48
N LYS A 179 -6.04 -12.61 -13.04
CA LYS A 179 -7.06 -13.59 -12.68
C LYS A 179 -6.96 -13.97 -11.22
N ILE A 180 -8.11 -14.05 -10.56
CA ILE A 180 -8.21 -14.44 -9.16
C ILE A 180 -8.79 -15.85 -9.09
N TYR A 181 -8.05 -16.76 -8.48
CA TYR A 181 -8.52 -18.11 -8.20
C TYR A 181 -8.89 -18.22 -6.72
N GLN A 182 -10.03 -18.82 -6.41
CA GLN A 182 -10.41 -19.18 -5.04
C GLN A 182 -10.18 -20.68 -4.83
N LEU A 183 -9.25 -20.99 -3.91
CA LEU A 183 -8.88 -22.37 -3.60
C LEU A 183 -9.55 -22.88 -2.33
N VAL A 184 -9.72 -22.00 -1.33
CA VAL A 184 -10.35 -22.31 -0.04
C VAL A 184 -11.42 -21.26 0.23
N GLY A 185 -12.58 -21.68 0.69
CA GLY A 185 -13.64 -20.75 1.12
C GLY A 185 -13.23 -19.97 2.35
N ASP A 186 -13.73 -18.74 2.47
CA ASP A 186 -13.37 -17.85 3.60
C ASP A 186 -13.80 -18.45 4.96
N ASP A 187 -14.85 -19.26 4.97
CA ASP A 187 -15.34 -19.99 6.15
C ASP A 187 -14.42 -21.13 6.61
N LYS A 188 -13.46 -21.53 5.78
CA LYS A 188 -12.48 -22.57 6.06
C LYS A 188 -11.10 -21.98 6.38
N ARG A 189 -10.25 -22.81 6.96
CA ARG A 189 -8.87 -22.52 7.30
C ARG A 189 -7.96 -23.09 6.21
N ALA A 190 -7.37 -22.24 5.39
CA ALA A 190 -6.30 -22.61 4.47
C ALA A 190 -4.96 -22.80 5.22
N TRP A 191 -4.02 -23.50 4.61
CA TRP A 191 -2.72 -23.84 5.21
C TRP A 191 -1.60 -23.03 4.57
N HIS A 192 -1.51 -21.71 4.90
CA HIS A 192 -0.60 -20.77 4.22
C HIS A 192 0.50 -20.18 5.12
N ALA A 193 0.24 -19.94 6.41
CA ALA A 193 1.21 -19.27 7.30
C ALA A 193 1.57 -20.10 8.54
N GLY A 194 0.64 -20.95 9.02
CA GLY A 194 0.81 -21.74 10.23
C GLY A 194 0.70 -20.92 11.51
N LYS A 195 1.43 -21.36 12.55
CA LYS A 195 1.58 -20.59 13.78
C LYS A 195 2.58 -19.45 13.57
N GLY A 196 2.31 -18.32 14.18
CA GLY A 196 3.12 -17.12 14.05
C GLY A 196 2.76 -16.08 15.10
N GLU A 197 2.98 -14.82 14.79
CA GLU A 197 2.78 -13.68 15.70
C GLU A 197 2.16 -12.52 14.93
N LEU A 198 1.09 -11.95 15.48
CA LEU A 198 0.51 -10.72 14.93
C LEU A 198 0.69 -9.59 15.93
N HIS A 199 1.44 -8.55 15.57
CA HIS A 199 1.76 -7.41 16.44
C HIS A 199 2.36 -7.82 17.79
N GLY A 200 3.24 -8.81 17.80
CA GLY A 200 3.88 -9.32 19.02
C GLY A 200 3.03 -10.33 19.82
N VAL A 201 1.85 -10.71 19.31
CA VAL A 201 0.97 -11.67 20.00
C VAL A 201 0.98 -13.02 19.26
N PRO A 202 1.47 -14.11 19.92
CA PRO A 202 1.43 -15.45 19.32
C PRO A 202 0.01 -15.86 18.90
N SER A 203 -0.11 -16.43 17.69
CA SER A 203 -1.41 -16.78 17.12
C SER A 203 -1.30 -17.94 16.14
N ASP A 204 -2.39 -18.69 15.96
CA ASP A 204 -2.58 -19.49 14.73
C ASP A 204 -3.05 -18.57 13.62
N ILE A 205 -2.09 -18.13 12.80
CA ILE A 205 -2.34 -17.18 11.72
C ILE A 205 -3.31 -17.77 10.69
N ASN A 206 -3.20 -19.05 10.38
CA ASN A 206 -4.13 -19.71 9.44
C ASN A 206 -5.59 -19.61 9.89
N SER A 207 -5.86 -19.75 11.19
CA SER A 207 -7.24 -19.73 11.70
C SER A 207 -7.89 -18.36 11.63
N ARG A 208 -7.12 -17.27 11.81
CA ARG A 208 -7.63 -15.90 11.88
C ARG A 208 -7.52 -15.10 10.60
N SER A 209 -6.89 -15.66 9.54
CA SER A 209 -6.57 -14.88 8.35
C SER A 209 -7.15 -15.44 7.05
N ILE A 210 -7.19 -14.58 6.05
CA ILE A 210 -7.29 -14.91 4.63
C ILE A 210 -5.88 -14.82 4.04
N GLY A 211 -5.34 -15.91 3.48
CA GLY A 211 -4.07 -15.91 2.76
C GLY A 211 -4.28 -15.66 1.28
N ILE A 212 -3.50 -14.76 0.70
CA ILE A 212 -3.52 -14.43 -0.74
C ILE A 212 -2.12 -14.69 -1.30
N GLU A 213 -2.00 -15.66 -2.19
CA GLU A 213 -0.79 -15.94 -2.97
C GLU A 213 -0.76 -15.10 -4.23
N ILE A 214 0.37 -14.52 -4.56
CA ILE A 214 0.58 -13.67 -5.72
C ILE A 214 1.66 -14.31 -6.57
N VAL A 215 1.36 -14.66 -7.82
CA VAL A 215 2.33 -15.31 -8.72
C VAL A 215 3.50 -14.38 -8.99
N ASN A 216 4.64 -14.69 -8.38
CA ASN A 216 5.90 -13.97 -8.51
C ASN A 216 7.04 -14.85 -8.00
N ASP A 217 8.22 -14.77 -8.65
CA ASP A 217 9.38 -15.60 -8.29
C ASP A 217 10.06 -15.23 -6.96
N GLY A 218 9.64 -14.15 -6.35
CA GLY A 218 10.18 -13.68 -5.07
C GLY A 218 11.60 -13.10 -5.13
N SER A 219 12.20 -13.01 -6.31
CA SER A 219 13.59 -12.53 -6.50
C SER A 219 13.81 -11.06 -6.14
N GLY A 220 12.74 -10.29 -5.99
CA GLY A 220 12.78 -8.83 -5.86
C GLY A 220 13.12 -8.11 -7.17
N LYS A 221 13.39 -8.84 -8.26
CA LYS A 221 13.71 -8.31 -9.60
C LYS A 221 12.50 -8.36 -10.53
N THR A 222 11.73 -9.44 -10.47
CA THR A 222 10.51 -9.60 -11.25
C THR A 222 9.42 -8.67 -10.71
N PRO A 223 8.88 -7.73 -11.52
CA PRO A 223 7.85 -6.83 -11.05
C PRO A 223 6.51 -7.55 -10.85
N PHE A 224 5.76 -7.15 -9.82
CA PHE A 224 4.33 -7.42 -9.75
C PHE A 224 3.62 -6.59 -10.83
N THR A 225 2.68 -7.20 -11.55
CA THR A 225 2.06 -6.56 -12.71
C THR A 225 0.97 -5.55 -12.33
N GLU A 226 0.64 -4.64 -13.25
CA GLU A 226 -0.49 -3.74 -13.10
C GLU A 226 -1.81 -4.50 -12.91
N ALA A 227 -1.98 -5.61 -13.65
CA ALA A 227 -3.15 -6.48 -13.54
C ALA A 227 -3.25 -7.10 -12.13
N GLN A 228 -2.13 -7.55 -11.56
CA GLN A 228 -2.08 -8.05 -10.18
C GLN A 228 -2.49 -6.98 -9.18
N TYR A 229 -1.92 -5.78 -9.24
CA TYR A 229 -2.30 -4.70 -8.31
C TYR A 229 -3.76 -4.31 -8.42
N LYS A 230 -4.32 -4.28 -9.62
CA LYS A 230 -5.76 -4.02 -9.82
C LYS A 230 -6.61 -5.10 -9.15
N ALA A 231 -6.27 -6.36 -9.38
CA ALA A 231 -6.97 -7.50 -8.80
C ALA A 231 -6.84 -7.54 -7.26
N LEU A 232 -5.62 -7.32 -6.75
CA LEU A 232 -5.33 -7.27 -5.31
C LEU A 232 -6.09 -6.14 -4.61
N THR A 233 -6.13 -4.94 -5.20
CA THR A 233 -6.88 -3.81 -4.65
C THR A 233 -8.37 -4.15 -4.51
N GLN A 234 -8.97 -4.71 -5.56
CA GLN A 234 -10.39 -5.08 -5.55
C GLN A 234 -10.67 -6.21 -4.55
N LEU A 235 -9.86 -7.26 -4.55
CA LEU A 235 -10.02 -8.41 -3.65
C LEU A 235 -9.80 -8.00 -2.18
N THR A 236 -8.69 -7.33 -1.90
CA THR A 236 -8.34 -6.93 -0.53
C THR A 236 -9.33 -5.92 0.03
N GLY A 237 -9.78 -4.96 -0.78
CA GLY A 237 -10.81 -4.00 -0.39
C GLY A 237 -12.14 -4.68 -0.06
N PHE A 238 -12.57 -5.63 -0.88
CA PHE A 238 -13.76 -6.44 -0.63
C PHE A 238 -13.62 -7.24 0.68
N LEU A 239 -12.54 -8.02 0.85
CA LEU A 239 -12.32 -8.85 2.04
C LEU A 239 -12.21 -8.01 3.32
N LYS A 240 -11.55 -6.84 3.23
CA LYS A 240 -11.44 -5.89 4.35
C LYS A 240 -12.82 -5.44 4.82
N GLN A 241 -13.73 -5.12 3.89
CA GLN A 241 -15.10 -4.70 4.20
C GLN A 241 -15.94 -5.87 4.70
N GLU A 242 -15.91 -7.01 4.01
CA GLU A 242 -16.73 -8.19 4.31
C GLU A 242 -16.47 -8.72 5.73
N HIS A 243 -15.20 -8.77 6.14
CA HIS A 243 -14.78 -9.30 7.43
C HIS A 243 -14.45 -8.24 8.48
N ASN A 244 -14.64 -6.93 8.19
CA ASN A 244 -14.29 -5.81 9.06
C ASN A 244 -12.82 -5.86 9.51
N ILE A 245 -11.89 -6.12 8.58
CA ILE A 245 -10.46 -6.27 8.87
C ILE A 245 -9.82 -4.88 9.02
N PRO A 246 -9.17 -4.58 10.17
CA PRO A 246 -8.43 -3.33 10.33
C PRO A 246 -7.28 -3.24 9.33
N THR A 247 -7.05 -2.07 8.75
CA THR A 247 -5.98 -1.87 7.75
C THR A 247 -4.60 -2.32 8.25
N LYS A 248 -4.31 -2.13 9.54
CA LYS A 248 -3.07 -2.58 10.20
C LYS A 248 -2.88 -4.10 10.20
N ASN A 249 -3.95 -4.87 10.00
CA ASN A 249 -3.94 -6.33 9.96
C ASN A 249 -3.85 -6.89 8.52
N ILE A 250 -3.55 -6.04 7.53
CA ILE A 250 -3.19 -6.45 6.18
C ILE A 250 -1.67 -6.45 6.13
N VAL A 251 -1.07 -7.63 6.17
CA VAL A 251 0.35 -7.85 6.45
C VAL A 251 0.99 -8.82 5.47
N GLY A 252 2.31 -8.88 5.43
CA GLY A 252 3.05 -9.93 4.72
C GLY A 252 3.27 -11.17 5.59
N HIS A 253 3.58 -12.30 4.96
CA HIS A 253 3.98 -13.50 5.70
C HIS A 253 5.26 -13.25 6.52
N ALA A 254 6.17 -12.44 6.02
CA ALA A 254 7.38 -12.02 6.74
C ALA A 254 7.07 -11.30 8.07
N ASP A 255 5.93 -10.60 8.14
CA ASP A 255 5.55 -9.83 9.32
C ASP A 255 5.01 -10.71 10.46
N VAL A 256 4.44 -11.88 10.12
CA VAL A 256 3.80 -12.80 11.07
C VAL A 256 4.61 -14.07 11.32
N ALA A 257 5.66 -14.33 10.56
CA ALA A 257 6.48 -15.52 10.69
C ALA A 257 7.37 -15.49 11.95
N VAL A 258 7.44 -16.62 12.65
CA VAL A 258 8.31 -16.83 13.82
C VAL A 258 9.21 -18.04 13.55
N PRO A 259 10.55 -17.97 13.80
CA PRO A 259 11.29 -16.76 14.15
C PRO A 259 11.29 -15.71 13.03
N LYS A 260 11.55 -14.44 13.39
CA LYS A 260 11.71 -13.36 12.41
C LYS A 260 12.77 -13.71 11.38
N GLY A 261 12.50 -13.40 10.10
CA GLY A 261 13.39 -13.73 8.99
C GLY A 261 13.19 -15.15 8.41
N ARG A 262 12.36 -16.00 9.01
CA ARG A 262 12.01 -17.32 8.46
C ARG A 262 11.31 -17.24 7.10
N LYS A 263 10.61 -16.14 6.87
CA LYS A 263 9.86 -15.85 5.64
C LYS A 263 10.20 -14.47 5.12
N THR A 264 10.16 -14.31 3.81
CA THR A 264 10.52 -13.07 3.10
C THR A 264 9.39 -12.57 2.19
N ASP A 265 8.28 -13.28 2.15
CA ASP A 265 7.14 -12.98 1.27
C ASP A 265 6.15 -11.98 1.90
N PRO A 266 5.53 -11.10 1.06
CA PRO A 266 5.82 -10.93 -0.34
C PRO A 266 7.20 -10.31 -0.60
N ALA A 267 7.71 -10.46 -1.84
CA ALA A 267 9.04 -9.98 -2.22
C ALA A 267 9.24 -8.48 -1.89
N PRO A 268 10.49 -8.03 -1.64
CA PRO A 268 10.77 -6.66 -1.17
C PRO A 268 10.37 -5.54 -2.15
N ASN A 269 10.15 -5.88 -3.43
CA ASN A 269 9.64 -4.96 -4.44
C ASN A 269 8.10 -4.91 -4.52
N PHE A 270 7.38 -5.57 -3.61
CA PHE A 270 5.93 -5.42 -3.49
C PHE A 270 5.57 -4.02 -2.99
N ASP A 271 4.79 -3.27 -3.78
CA ASP A 271 4.39 -1.89 -3.46
C ASP A 271 3.20 -1.86 -2.49
N TRP A 272 3.50 -2.01 -1.21
CA TRP A 272 2.53 -1.91 -0.13
C TRP A 272 1.76 -0.58 -0.14
N ASN A 273 2.44 0.52 -0.44
CA ASN A 273 1.79 1.83 -0.44
C ASN A 273 0.73 1.94 -1.54
N ARG A 274 0.99 1.32 -2.68
CA ARG A 274 0.03 1.24 -3.79
C ARG A 274 -1.21 0.46 -3.37
N LEU A 275 -1.03 -0.71 -2.78
CA LEU A 275 -2.14 -1.52 -2.28
C LEU A 275 -2.95 -0.75 -1.23
N MET A 276 -2.28 -0.21 -0.20
CA MET A 276 -2.96 0.48 0.90
C MET A 276 -3.73 1.73 0.44
N ARG A 277 -3.18 2.51 -0.50
CA ARG A 277 -3.92 3.63 -1.10
C ARG A 277 -5.15 3.17 -1.87
N GLY A 278 -5.06 2.02 -2.55
CA GLY A 278 -6.17 1.48 -3.34
C GLY A 278 -7.36 1.00 -2.50
N ILE A 279 -7.13 0.65 -1.23
CA ILE A 279 -8.15 0.09 -0.32
C ILE A 279 -8.56 1.03 0.82
N SER A 280 -8.10 2.28 0.78
CA SER A 280 -8.39 3.33 1.78
C SER A 280 -9.79 3.90 1.63
#